data_a6f16fb874ac10b944b0315b02bc5521
#
_entry.id   a6f16fb874ac10b944b0315b02bc5521
#
_cell.length_a   1.000
_cell.length_b   1.000
_cell.length_c   1.000
_cell.angle_alpha   90.00
_cell.angle_beta   90.00
_cell.angle_gamma   90.00
#
_symmetry.space_group_name_H-M   'P 1'
#
loop_
_entity.id
_entity.type
_entity.pdbx_description
1 polymer ?
#
loop_
_entity_poly.entity_id
_entity_poly.type
_entity_poly.pdbx_seq_one_letter_code
_entity_poly.pdbx_strand_id
1 'polypeptide(L)'
;MEIGILALQGSVSEHHMIFRKCGVAFHDVRLPKDLNGINGLVMPGGESTTLRKLLKNSGLWKELKKGTIPILGTCAGAVLLGNCDDDTLGLVNIDILRNAYGRQIDSFESEITLETDEFDGISKFPGVFIRAPQIEN
;
A
#
# COMPACT_ATOMS: atom_id res chain seq x y z
N MET A 1 15.92 10.06 8.25
CA MET A 1 15.01 9.00 7.79
C MET A 1 14.57 9.36 6.38
N GLU A 2 14.68 8.43 5.44
CA GLU A 2 14.29 8.62 4.05
C GLU A 2 13.32 7.51 3.62
N ILE A 3 12.21 7.88 2.99
CA ILE A 3 11.15 6.96 2.58
C ILE A 3 11.13 6.85 1.05
N GLY A 4 11.13 5.62 0.54
CA GLY A 4 10.85 5.38 -0.87
C GLY A 4 9.35 5.44 -1.14
N ILE A 5 8.95 6.03 -2.26
CA ILE A 5 7.57 5.95 -2.76
C ILE A 5 7.60 5.18 -4.08
N LEU A 6 6.92 4.03 -4.12
CA LEU A 6 6.86 3.23 -5.34
C LEU A 6 6.12 4.00 -6.44
N ALA A 7 6.86 4.48 -7.42
CA ALA A 7 6.36 5.41 -8.44
C ALA A 7 6.19 4.72 -9.81
N LEU A 8 5.52 3.58 -9.84
CA LEU A 8 5.23 2.84 -11.07
C LEU A 8 3.85 3.17 -11.65
N GLN A 9 2.85 3.34 -10.81
CA GLN A 9 1.50 3.78 -11.19
C GLN A 9 0.67 4.10 -9.91
N GLY A 10 -0.48 4.74 -10.06
CA GLY A 10 -1.45 5.00 -8.99
C GLY A 10 -1.24 6.34 -8.30
N SER A 11 -1.65 6.44 -7.03
CA SER A 11 -1.72 7.68 -6.24
C SER A 11 -0.35 8.15 -5.70
N VAL A 12 0.64 8.25 -6.58
CA VAL A 12 2.01 8.67 -6.22
C VAL A 12 2.06 10.13 -5.79
N SER A 13 1.38 11.01 -6.53
CA SER A 13 1.35 12.45 -6.27
C SER A 13 0.71 12.80 -4.92
N GLU A 14 -0.29 12.04 -4.52
CA GLU A 14 -0.98 12.20 -3.24
C GLU A 14 -0.03 11.88 -2.09
N HIS A 15 0.76 10.82 -2.21
CA HIS A 15 1.79 10.48 -1.24
C HIS A 15 2.90 11.53 -1.19
N HIS A 16 3.36 12.05 -2.34
CA HIS A 16 4.31 13.17 -2.38
C HIS A 16 3.79 14.38 -1.58
N MET A 17 2.52 14.72 -1.77
CA MET A 17 1.90 15.85 -1.08
C MET A 17 1.87 15.65 0.43
N ILE A 18 1.51 14.45 0.90
CA ILE A 18 1.46 14.13 2.33
C ILE A 18 2.86 14.15 2.94
N PHE A 19 3.85 13.51 2.31
CA PHE A 19 5.22 13.48 2.84
C PHE A 19 5.85 14.88 2.91
N ARG A 20 5.57 15.76 1.92
CA ARG A 20 5.96 17.18 2.00
C ARG A 20 5.33 17.89 3.18
N LYS A 21 4.02 17.68 3.43
CA LYS A 21 3.33 18.27 4.58
C LYS A 21 3.88 17.78 5.91
N CYS A 22 4.29 16.52 6.00
CA CYS A 22 4.90 15.92 7.19
C CYS A 22 6.39 16.27 7.34
N GLY A 23 7.01 16.94 6.39
CA GLY A 23 8.45 17.24 6.43
C GLY A 23 9.35 16.01 6.36
N VAL A 24 8.87 14.90 5.80
CA VAL A 24 9.62 13.64 5.66
C VAL A 24 10.35 13.63 4.33
N ALA A 25 11.64 13.31 4.35
CA ALA A 25 12.44 13.13 3.14
C ALA A 25 11.99 11.87 2.39
N PHE A 26 11.84 11.99 1.07
CA PHE A 26 11.43 10.87 0.23
C PHE A 26 11.98 10.99 -1.20
N HIS A 27 12.03 9.85 -1.89
CA HIS A 27 12.26 9.81 -3.34
C HIS A 27 11.44 8.72 -4.02
N ASP A 28 11.32 8.83 -5.34
CA ASP A 28 10.62 7.86 -6.17
C ASP A 28 11.44 6.58 -6.35
N VAL A 29 10.79 5.43 -6.14
CA VAL A 29 11.34 4.10 -6.41
C VAL A 29 10.71 3.56 -7.68
N ARG A 30 11.52 3.34 -8.71
CA ARG A 30 11.11 2.77 -10.01
C ARG A 30 11.93 1.55 -10.41
N LEU A 31 13.14 1.43 -9.89
CA LEU A 31 14.10 0.37 -10.19
C LEU A 31 14.71 -0.18 -8.89
N PRO A 32 15.25 -1.41 -8.89
CA PRO A 32 15.88 -1.99 -7.71
C PRO A 32 16.96 -1.14 -7.04
N LYS A 33 17.73 -0.41 -7.82
CA LYS A 33 18.76 0.50 -7.30
C LYS A 33 18.21 1.63 -6.42
N ASP A 34 16.98 2.03 -6.65
CA ASP A 34 16.30 3.11 -5.92
C ASP A 34 15.87 2.67 -4.51
N LEU A 35 15.98 1.38 -4.19
CA LEU A 35 15.76 0.85 -2.83
C LEU A 35 16.96 1.10 -1.90
N ASN A 36 18.10 1.50 -2.46
CA ASN A 36 19.30 1.72 -1.66
C ASN A 36 19.15 2.97 -0.77
N GLY A 37 19.40 2.80 0.52
CA GLY A 37 19.43 3.90 1.48
C GLY A 37 18.07 4.32 2.04
N ILE A 38 16.96 3.74 1.60
CA ILE A 38 15.65 4.01 2.21
C ILE A 38 15.46 3.24 3.53
N ASN A 39 14.74 3.85 4.45
CA ASN A 39 14.36 3.25 5.73
C ASN A 39 13.01 2.52 5.69
N GLY A 40 12.21 2.81 4.67
CA GLY A 40 10.92 2.17 4.42
C GLY A 40 10.40 2.51 3.04
N LEU A 41 9.44 1.75 2.56
CA LEU A 41 8.79 1.94 1.26
C LEU A 41 7.29 2.15 1.44
N VAL A 42 6.73 3.14 0.75
CA VAL A 42 5.28 3.24 0.57
C VAL A 42 4.91 2.69 -0.79
N MET A 43 3.96 1.77 -0.81
CA MET A 43 3.37 1.19 -2.01
C MET A 43 1.97 1.77 -2.21
N PRO A 44 1.79 2.74 -3.13
CA PRO A 44 0.53 3.45 -3.33
C PRO A 44 -0.60 2.56 -3.84
N GLY A 45 -1.82 3.05 -3.69
CA GLY A 45 -3.01 2.51 -4.32
C GLY A 45 -3.02 2.72 -5.83
N GLY A 46 -3.91 2.02 -6.50
CA GLY A 46 -4.09 2.04 -7.95
C GLY A 46 -4.76 0.75 -8.41
N GLU A 47 -4.33 0.18 -9.52
CA GLU A 47 -4.83 -1.10 -10.02
C GLU A 47 -3.82 -2.22 -9.73
N SER A 48 -4.18 -3.17 -8.86
CA SER A 48 -3.25 -4.18 -8.32
C SER A 48 -2.65 -5.10 -9.40
N THR A 49 -3.41 -5.45 -10.43
CA THR A 49 -2.92 -6.30 -11.53
C THR A 49 -1.86 -5.58 -12.36
N THR A 50 -2.09 -4.31 -12.67
CA THR A 50 -1.12 -3.46 -13.38
C THR A 50 0.13 -3.24 -12.54
N LEU A 51 -0.04 -2.90 -11.25
CA LEU A 51 1.07 -2.67 -10.34
C LEU A 51 1.95 -3.93 -10.22
N ARG A 52 1.35 -5.12 -10.10
CA ARG A 52 2.07 -6.39 -10.10
C ARG A 52 2.90 -6.60 -11.36
N LYS A 53 2.32 -6.35 -12.54
CA LYS A 53 3.03 -6.46 -13.83
C LYS A 53 4.23 -5.52 -13.89
N LEU A 54 4.05 -4.27 -13.49
CA LEU A 54 5.11 -3.27 -13.48
C LEU A 54 6.22 -3.61 -12.48
N LEU A 55 5.89 -4.11 -11.30
CA LEU A 55 6.85 -4.61 -10.32
C LEU A 55 7.69 -5.75 -10.86
N LYS A 56 7.07 -6.71 -11.57
CA LYS A 56 7.79 -7.82 -12.22
C LYS A 56 8.70 -7.33 -13.34
N ASN A 57 8.22 -6.44 -14.19
CA ASN A 57 8.96 -5.91 -15.32
C ASN A 57 10.16 -5.04 -14.90
N SER A 58 10.03 -4.27 -13.83
CA SER A 58 11.12 -3.44 -13.29
C SER A 58 12.18 -4.21 -12.51
N GLY A 59 11.91 -5.48 -12.16
CA GLY A 59 12.77 -6.29 -11.30
C GLY A 59 12.57 -6.06 -9.80
N LEU A 60 11.74 -5.07 -9.40
CA LEU A 60 11.44 -4.77 -8.00
C LEU A 60 10.74 -5.91 -7.28
N TRP A 61 9.94 -6.72 -7.99
CA TRP A 61 9.22 -7.86 -7.41
C TRP A 61 10.11 -8.79 -6.59
N LYS A 62 11.26 -9.18 -7.15
CA LYS A 62 12.22 -10.09 -6.48
C LYS A 62 12.83 -9.44 -5.25
N GLU A 63 13.14 -8.15 -5.32
CA GLU A 63 13.78 -7.44 -4.20
C GLU A 63 12.79 -7.27 -3.05
N LEU A 64 11.57 -6.84 -3.34
CA LEU A 64 10.54 -6.62 -2.31
C LEU A 64 10.12 -7.95 -1.66
N LYS A 65 10.05 -9.04 -2.43
CA LYS A 65 9.69 -10.36 -1.89
C LYS A 65 10.69 -10.91 -0.85
N LYS A 66 11.90 -10.34 -0.75
CA LYS A 66 12.87 -10.66 0.31
C LYS A 66 12.42 -10.19 1.70
N GLY A 67 11.49 -9.23 1.79
CA GLY A 67 10.97 -8.72 3.06
C GLY A 67 11.99 -7.98 3.92
N THR A 68 13.05 -7.42 3.31
CA THR A 68 14.14 -6.77 4.04
C THR A 68 13.89 -5.29 4.37
N ILE A 69 12.89 -4.69 3.78
CA ILE A 69 12.53 -3.28 3.93
C ILE A 69 11.12 -3.22 4.49
N PRO A 70 10.84 -2.42 5.54
CA PRO A 70 9.46 -2.17 6.00
C PRO A 70 8.62 -1.55 4.88
N ILE A 71 7.40 -2.05 4.66
CA ILE A 71 6.53 -1.56 3.58
C ILE A 71 5.16 -1.20 4.15
N LEU A 72 4.70 0.02 3.85
CA LEU A 72 3.33 0.45 4.04
C LEU A 72 2.59 0.37 2.70
N GLY A 73 1.58 -0.48 2.62
CA GLY A 73 0.70 -0.56 1.45
C GLY A 73 -0.62 0.17 1.67
N THR A 74 -1.06 0.93 0.68
CA THR A 74 -2.39 1.54 0.66
C THR A 74 -3.21 0.99 -0.50
N CYS A 75 -4.48 0.63 -0.29
CA CYS A 75 -5.39 0.10 -1.31
C CYS A 75 -4.75 -1.08 -2.10
N ALA A 76 -4.47 -0.90 -3.40
CA ALA A 76 -3.83 -1.91 -4.24
C ALA A 76 -2.44 -2.35 -3.71
N GLY A 77 -1.69 -1.43 -3.08
CA GLY A 77 -0.44 -1.77 -2.40
C GLY A 77 -0.65 -2.73 -1.24
N ALA A 78 -1.67 -2.52 -0.41
CA ALA A 78 -2.04 -3.44 0.67
C ALA A 78 -2.44 -4.82 0.14
N VAL A 79 -3.21 -4.86 -0.97
CA VAL A 79 -3.60 -6.12 -1.64
C VAL A 79 -2.37 -6.93 -2.05
N LEU A 80 -1.33 -6.28 -2.57
CA LEU A 80 -0.11 -6.99 -2.98
C LEU A 80 0.78 -7.43 -1.81
N LEU A 81 0.61 -6.85 -0.62
CA LEU A 81 1.35 -7.27 0.59
C LEU A 81 0.74 -8.49 1.27
N GLY A 82 -0.58 -8.65 1.22
CA GLY A 82 -1.29 -9.79 1.81
C GLY A 82 -1.38 -11.00 0.89
N ASN A 83 -2.27 -11.94 1.22
CA ASN A 83 -2.56 -13.13 0.44
C ASN A 83 -3.89 -12.96 -0.31
N CYS A 84 -3.96 -13.36 -1.56
CA CYS A 84 -5.21 -13.45 -2.32
C CYS A 84 -5.06 -14.51 -3.42
N ASP A 85 -6.11 -14.75 -4.21
CA ASP A 85 -6.11 -15.73 -5.31
C ASP A 85 -5.06 -15.44 -6.40
N ASP A 86 -4.60 -14.20 -6.47
CA ASP A 86 -3.54 -13.78 -7.39
C ASP A 86 -2.14 -13.91 -6.75
N ASP A 87 -1.08 -13.90 -7.58
CA ASP A 87 0.30 -13.82 -7.11
C ASP A 87 0.58 -12.48 -6.41
N THR A 88 0.94 -12.54 -5.14
CA THR A 88 1.23 -11.41 -4.26
C THR A 88 2.64 -11.51 -3.67
N LEU A 89 3.06 -10.48 -2.96
CA LEU A 89 4.33 -10.51 -2.22
C LEU A 89 4.22 -11.40 -0.98
N GLY A 90 3.03 -11.48 -0.35
CA GLY A 90 2.77 -12.33 0.81
C GLY A 90 3.63 -11.97 2.01
N LEU A 91 3.83 -10.67 2.26
CA LEU A 91 4.69 -10.17 3.35
C LEU A 91 3.91 -9.90 4.64
N VAL A 92 2.59 -9.83 4.55
CA VAL A 92 1.68 -9.63 5.69
C VAL A 92 0.73 -10.81 5.75
N ASN A 93 0.57 -11.39 6.93
CA ASN A 93 -0.34 -12.53 7.14
C ASN A 93 -1.78 -12.07 7.29
N ILE A 94 -2.36 -11.60 6.20
CA ILE A 94 -3.77 -11.25 6.06
C ILE A 94 -4.30 -11.85 4.75
N ASP A 95 -5.50 -12.38 4.78
CA ASP A 95 -6.19 -12.87 3.60
C ASP A 95 -7.08 -11.78 3.03
N ILE A 96 -7.03 -11.60 1.71
CA ILE A 96 -7.70 -10.50 1.03
C ILE A 96 -8.69 -11.07 0.02
N LEU A 97 -9.97 -10.90 0.32
CA LEU A 97 -11.06 -11.23 -0.58
C LEU A 97 -11.35 -10.03 -1.50
N ARG A 98 -10.85 -10.10 -2.73
CA ARG A 98 -11.06 -9.03 -3.73
C ARG A 98 -12.53 -8.96 -4.13
N ASN A 99 -13.00 -7.73 -4.35
CA ASN A 99 -14.38 -7.44 -4.76
C ASN A 99 -15.46 -7.92 -3.77
N ALA A 100 -15.13 -8.12 -2.51
CA ALA A 100 -16.06 -8.60 -1.49
C ALA A 100 -17.26 -7.66 -1.31
N TYR A 101 -17.07 -6.35 -1.47
CA TYR A 101 -18.12 -5.32 -1.37
C TYR A 101 -18.69 -4.89 -2.74
N GLY A 102 -18.59 -5.76 -3.76
CA GLY A 102 -19.28 -5.57 -5.01
C GLY A 102 -18.70 -4.51 -5.96
N ARG A 103 -19.58 -3.82 -6.70
CA ARG A 103 -19.20 -2.83 -7.72
C ARG A 103 -18.94 -1.46 -7.09
N GLN A 104 -18.31 -0.55 -7.84
CA GLN A 104 -18.03 0.81 -7.37
C GLN A 104 -19.28 1.60 -6.93
N ILE A 105 -20.43 1.29 -7.48
CA ILE A 105 -21.73 1.87 -7.08
C ILE A 105 -22.11 1.51 -5.64
N ASP A 106 -21.58 0.41 -5.11
CA ASP A 106 -21.83 -0.08 -3.76
C ASP A 106 -20.82 0.48 -2.74
N SER A 107 -20.07 1.54 -3.12
CA SER A 107 -19.16 2.23 -2.23
C SER A 107 -19.91 2.89 -1.07
N PHE A 108 -19.29 2.89 0.13
CA PHE A 108 -19.88 3.44 1.33
C PHE A 108 -18.85 4.11 2.22
N GLU A 109 -19.33 4.92 3.14
CA GLU A 109 -18.53 5.50 4.22
C GLU A 109 -18.94 4.89 5.55
N SER A 110 -17.98 4.64 6.43
CA SER A 110 -18.23 4.13 7.78
C SER A 110 -17.16 4.63 8.73
N GLU A 111 -17.53 4.78 10.00
CA GLU A 111 -16.56 5.07 11.04
C GLU A 111 -15.78 3.78 11.36
N ILE A 112 -14.45 3.86 11.37
CA ILE A 112 -13.56 2.76 11.80
C ILE A 112 -13.00 3.06 13.18
N THR A 113 -12.89 2.05 14.02
CA THR A 113 -12.22 2.12 15.31
C THR A 113 -10.74 1.77 15.15
N LEU A 114 -9.87 2.58 15.73
CA LEU A 114 -8.43 2.34 15.76
C LEU A 114 -8.09 1.65 17.09
N GLU A 115 -7.60 0.42 17.02
CA GLU A 115 -7.20 -0.39 18.19
C GLU A 115 -5.73 -0.15 18.57
N THR A 116 -5.33 1.11 18.66
CA THR A 116 -3.95 1.48 19.00
C THR A 116 -3.91 2.87 19.62
N ASP A 117 -3.01 3.05 20.56
CA ASP A 117 -2.75 4.34 21.23
C ASP A 117 -1.72 5.21 20.47
N GLU A 118 -1.22 4.75 19.31
CA GLU A 118 -0.16 5.42 18.55
C GLU A 118 -0.61 6.71 17.84
N PHE A 119 -1.92 6.99 17.83
CA PHE A 119 -2.52 8.13 17.13
C PHE A 119 -2.99 9.26 18.07
N ASP A 120 -2.21 9.59 19.11
CA ASP A 120 -2.45 10.73 20.00
C ASP A 120 -3.90 10.80 20.55
N GLY A 121 -4.48 9.66 20.91
CA GLY A 121 -5.84 9.55 21.44
C GLY A 121 -6.95 9.58 20.40
N ILE A 122 -6.63 9.59 19.12
CA ILE A 122 -7.62 9.39 18.04
C ILE A 122 -8.00 7.91 18.02
N SER A 123 -9.21 7.59 18.47
CA SER A 123 -9.75 6.23 18.49
C SER A 123 -10.71 5.92 17.33
N LYS A 124 -11.12 6.94 16.58
CA LYS A 124 -12.08 6.83 15.49
C LYS A 124 -11.62 7.58 14.25
N PHE A 125 -11.83 6.99 13.10
CA PHE A 125 -11.44 7.58 11.82
C PHE A 125 -12.51 7.32 10.75
N PRO A 126 -12.80 8.30 9.86
CA PRO A 126 -13.71 8.06 8.75
C PRO A 126 -13.08 7.12 7.72
N GLY A 127 -13.71 5.99 7.47
CA GLY A 127 -13.33 5.04 6.43
C GLY A 127 -14.15 5.25 5.18
N VAL A 128 -13.49 5.31 4.03
CA VAL A 128 -14.13 5.39 2.70
C VAL A 128 -13.84 4.10 1.95
N PHE A 129 -14.89 3.34 1.66
CA PHE A 129 -14.80 2.01 1.06
C PHE A 129 -15.27 2.06 -0.40
N ILE A 130 -14.32 2.07 -1.34
CA ILE A 130 -14.57 2.12 -2.77
C ILE A 130 -14.12 0.79 -3.39
N ARG A 131 -15.06 -0.07 -3.77
CA ARG A 131 -14.78 -1.45 -4.22
C ARG A 131 -13.76 -2.14 -3.28
N ALA A 132 -13.94 -1.90 -1.99
CA ALA A 132 -13.00 -2.36 -1.01
C ALA A 132 -12.90 -3.90 -0.99
N PRO A 133 -11.73 -4.48 -0.79
CA PRO A 133 -11.60 -5.87 -0.43
C PRO A 133 -12.04 -6.08 1.02
N GLN A 134 -12.42 -7.29 1.35
CA GLN A 134 -12.50 -7.74 2.74
C GLN A 134 -11.12 -8.26 3.16
N ILE A 135 -10.74 -7.94 4.40
CA ILE A 135 -9.50 -8.43 5.01
C ILE A 135 -9.89 -9.39 6.11
N GLU A 136 -9.32 -10.59 6.09
CA GLU A 136 -9.50 -11.63 7.10
C GLU A 136 -8.13 -11.98 7.71
N ASN A 137 -8.13 -12.35 9.00
CA ASN A 137 -6.95 -12.79 9.74
C ASN A 137 -6.92 -14.31 9.84
#